data_84c5a8913ae7f3a0ed234729b074d6b0
#
_entry.id   84c5a8913ae7f3a0ed234729b074d6b0
#
_cell.length_a   1.000
_cell.length_b   1.000
_cell.length_c   1.000
_cell.angle_alpha   90.00
_cell.angle_beta   90.00
_cell.angle_gamma   90.00
#
_symmetry.space_group_name_H-M   'P 1'
#
loop_
_entity.id
_entity.type
_entity.pdbx_description
1 polymer ?
#
loop_
_entity_poly.entity_id
_entity_poly.type
_entity_poly.pdbx_seq_one_letter_code
_entity_poly.pdbx_strand_id
1 'polypeptide(L)'
;QGKKGLDVLHFSPEWSLQTRLRNDTGLGKYVTADLSAPEADIHLDITSMTLPDGSFDIVLCSHVLEHIPADRQAMKEIARVLRPGGVAYIQVPLNDALAETDEDPSVTDPHERERRFGQFDHVRMYGPDIEDRLRNTGFKVTAVRPASVVGEGEMARYGLWDDVIWRCQR
;
A
#
# COMPACT_ATOMS: atom_id res chain seq x y z
N GLN A 1 25.35 -6.92 -20.62
CA GLN A 1 24.04 -6.26 -20.52
C GLN A 1 23.94 -5.76 -19.07
N GLY A 2 23.85 -4.41 -18.88
CA GLY A 2 23.65 -3.82 -17.57
C GLY A 2 22.38 -4.36 -16.92
N LYS A 3 22.36 -4.56 -15.59
CA LYS A 3 21.14 -4.92 -14.86
C LYS A 3 20.12 -3.83 -15.15
N LYS A 4 18.98 -4.20 -15.74
CA LYS A 4 17.83 -3.29 -15.85
C LYS A 4 17.35 -3.01 -14.43
N GLY A 5 17.24 -1.73 -14.05
CA GLY A 5 16.69 -1.33 -12.77
C GLY A 5 15.23 -1.77 -12.63
N LEU A 6 14.74 -1.84 -11.38
CA LEU A 6 13.36 -2.21 -11.09
C LEU A 6 12.41 -1.07 -11.38
N ASP A 7 11.30 -1.34 -12.07
CA ASP A 7 10.23 -0.38 -12.33
C ASP A 7 9.28 -0.33 -11.13
N VAL A 8 9.07 0.86 -10.56
CA VAL A 8 8.32 1.08 -9.32
C VAL A 8 7.10 1.98 -9.56
N LEU A 9 5.95 1.55 -9.08
CA LEU A 9 4.73 2.38 -8.95
C LEU A 9 4.50 2.69 -7.46
N HIS A 10 4.30 3.96 -7.13
CA HIS A 10 4.11 4.41 -5.76
C HIS A 10 2.83 5.23 -5.64
N PHE A 11 1.85 4.71 -4.89
CA PHE A 11 0.58 5.38 -4.63
C PHE A 11 0.71 6.36 -3.48
N SER A 12 0.16 7.59 -3.65
CA SER A 12 0.08 8.64 -2.62
C SER A 12 1.38 8.76 -1.80
N PRO A 13 2.53 8.99 -2.45
CA PRO A 13 3.83 8.81 -1.83
C PRO A 13 4.12 9.83 -0.73
N GLU A 14 4.65 9.37 0.39
CA GLU A 14 5.23 10.25 1.41
C GLU A 14 6.44 11.00 0.83
N TRP A 15 6.51 12.29 1.07
CA TRP A 15 7.50 13.18 0.47
C TRP A 15 8.95 12.72 0.66
N SER A 16 9.31 12.23 1.85
CA SER A 16 10.67 11.78 2.18
C SER A 16 11.09 10.55 1.36
N LEU A 17 10.21 9.55 1.27
CA LEU A 17 10.46 8.32 0.51
C LEU A 17 10.44 8.60 -1.00
N GLN A 18 9.48 9.40 -1.47
CA GLN A 18 9.41 9.85 -2.87
C GLN A 18 10.73 10.52 -3.30
N THR A 19 11.20 11.49 -2.51
CA THR A 19 12.44 12.22 -2.83
C THR A 19 13.64 11.28 -2.92
N ARG A 20 13.74 10.32 -2.01
CA ARG A 20 14.81 9.31 -2.01
C ARG A 20 14.74 8.42 -3.25
N LEU A 21 13.57 7.88 -3.57
CA LEU A 21 13.39 6.98 -4.71
C LEU A 21 13.55 7.69 -6.06
N ARG A 22 13.13 8.95 -6.19
CA ARG A 22 13.38 9.75 -7.42
C ARG A 22 14.87 9.96 -7.70
N ASN A 23 15.70 10.01 -6.67
CA ASN A 23 17.14 10.20 -6.79
C ASN A 23 17.92 8.88 -6.85
N ASP A 24 17.26 7.73 -6.77
CA ASP A 24 17.91 6.42 -6.83
C ASP A 24 18.20 6.02 -8.30
N THR A 25 19.46 6.13 -8.69
CA THR A 25 19.93 5.78 -10.04
C THR A 25 19.94 4.27 -10.32
N GLY A 26 19.68 3.44 -9.31
CA GLY A 26 19.57 1.98 -9.45
C GLY A 26 18.18 1.53 -9.90
N LEU A 27 17.16 2.41 -9.82
CA LEU A 27 15.82 2.11 -10.32
C LEU A 27 15.76 2.21 -11.85
N GLY A 28 14.82 1.49 -12.45
CA GLY A 28 14.46 1.62 -13.86
C GLY A 28 13.53 2.83 -14.04
N LYS A 29 12.25 2.61 -13.84
CA LYS A 29 11.21 3.65 -13.89
C LYS A 29 10.64 3.82 -12.49
N TYR A 30 10.57 5.06 -12.00
CA TYR A 30 9.83 5.40 -10.78
C TYR A 30 8.67 6.31 -11.15
N VAL A 31 7.45 5.89 -10.84
CA VAL A 31 6.20 6.59 -11.17
C VAL A 31 5.37 6.74 -9.91
N THR A 32 4.92 7.95 -9.63
CA THR A 32 3.96 8.23 -8.58
C THR A 32 2.55 8.31 -9.16
N ALA A 33 1.59 7.80 -8.40
CA ALA A 33 0.18 7.79 -8.78
C ALA A 33 -0.70 8.26 -7.62
N ASP A 34 -1.69 9.06 -7.92
CA ASP A 34 -2.70 9.52 -6.97
C ASP A 34 -4.01 9.82 -7.71
N LEU A 35 -5.12 9.85 -7.00
CA LEU A 35 -6.41 10.23 -7.60
C LEU A 35 -6.45 11.70 -7.98
N SER A 36 -5.88 12.59 -7.16
CA SER A 36 -6.06 14.03 -7.24
C SER A 36 -4.85 14.90 -6.88
N ALA A 37 -3.80 14.32 -6.27
CA ALA A 37 -2.63 15.09 -5.85
C ALA A 37 -1.89 15.67 -7.06
N PRO A 38 -1.77 17.01 -7.19
CA PRO A 38 -1.25 17.65 -8.40
C PRO A 38 0.22 17.34 -8.70
N GLU A 39 0.99 16.89 -7.69
CA GLU A 39 2.40 16.52 -7.82
C GLU A 39 2.61 15.06 -8.27
N ALA A 40 1.55 14.26 -8.39
CA ALA A 40 1.66 12.89 -8.90
C ALA A 40 1.99 12.87 -10.39
N ASP A 41 2.84 11.93 -10.80
CA ASP A 41 3.20 11.77 -12.22
C ASP A 41 2.01 11.33 -13.06
N ILE A 42 1.08 10.56 -12.48
CA ILE A 42 -0.16 10.14 -13.12
C ILE A 42 -1.34 10.23 -12.17
N HIS A 43 -2.49 10.66 -12.70
CA HIS A 43 -3.75 10.63 -11.99
C HIS A 43 -4.57 9.43 -12.42
N LEU A 44 -4.93 8.56 -11.48
CA LEU A 44 -5.74 7.39 -11.75
C LEU A 44 -6.50 6.92 -10.49
N ASP A 45 -7.60 6.23 -10.74
CA ASP A 45 -8.32 5.47 -9.71
C ASP A 45 -7.65 4.09 -9.54
N ILE A 46 -7.21 3.79 -8.33
CA ILE A 46 -6.58 2.51 -7.98
C ILE A 46 -7.51 1.30 -8.23
N THR A 47 -8.82 1.51 -8.29
CA THR A 47 -9.80 0.45 -8.55
C THR A 47 -10.01 0.14 -10.04
N SER A 48 -9.51 1.02 -10.92
CA SER A 48 -9.68 0.90 -12.39
C SER A 48 -8.51 1.51 -13.15
N MET A 49 -7.31 0.97 -12.91
CA MET A 49 -6.09 1.52 -13.49
C MET A 49 -6.02 1.35 -15.01
N THR A 50 -5.70 2.44 -15.72
CA THR A 50 -5.44 2.41 -17.18
C THR A 50 -4.05 1.88 -17.53
N LEU A 51 -3.29 1.43 -16.55
CA LEU A 51 -1.94 0.87 -16.73
C LEU A 51 -2.00 -0.55 -17.30
N PRO A 52 -1.04 -0.92 -18.18
CA PRO A 52 -0.97 -2.27 -18.73
C PRO A 52 -0.68 -3.33 -17.68
N ASP A 53 -1.12 -4.57 -17.94
CA ASP A 53 -0.77 -5.73 -17.13
C ASP A 53 0.75 -5.93 -17.09
N GLY A 54 1.28 -6.30 -15.93
CA GLY A 54 2.70 -6.66 -15.80
C GLY A 54 3.67 -5.53 -16.15
N SER A 55 3.37 -4.29 -15.82
CA SER A 55 4.18 -3.11 -16.14
C SER A 55 5.19 -2.72 -15.06
N PHE A 56 5.04 -3.22 -13.82
CA PHE A 56 5.91 -2.87 -12.71
C PHE A 56 6.50 -4.09 -12.00
N ASP A 57 7.70 -3.93 -11.43
CA ASP A 57 8.36 -4.93 -10.61
C ASP A 57 7.99 -4.76 -9.14
N ILE A 58 7.75 -3.50 -8.72
CA ILE A 58 7.39 -3.14 -7.35
C ILE A 58 6.19 -2.19 -7.37
N VAL A 59 5.25 -2.40 -6.43
CA VAL A 59 4.19 -1.44 -6.09
C VAL A 59 4.32 -1.08 -4.61
N LEU A 60 4.29 0.22 -4.31
CA LEU A 60 4.23 0.75 -2.95
C LEU A 60 2.84 1.35 -2.73
N CYS A 61 2.14 0.90 -1.68
CA CYS A 61 0.79 1.32 -1.35
C CYS A 61 0.65 1.38 0.19
N SER A 62 0.93 2.55 0.74
CA SER A 62 0.93 2.80 2.18
C SER A 62 -0.17 3.79 2.50
N HIS A 63 -1.04 3.43 3.45
CA HIS A 63 -2.16 4.28 3.92
C HIS A 63 -3.07 4.80 2.78
N VAL A 64 -3.49 3.88 1.90
CA VAL A 64 -4.39 4.16 0.77
C VAL A 64 -5.67 3.33 0.84
N LEU A 65 -5.56 2.03 1.11
CA LEU A 65 -6.68 1.09 0.96
C LEU A 65 -7.81 1.33 1.98
N GLU A 66 -7.52 1.91 3.13
CA GLU A 66 -8.50 2.30 4.14
C GLU A 66 -9.47 3.40 3.67
N HIS A 67 -9.07 4.16 2.65
CA HIS A 67 -9.89 5.20 2.03
C HIS A 67 -10.73 4.68 0.85
N ILE A 68 -10.44 3.48 0.34
CA ILE A 68 -11.01 2.95 -0.90
C ILE A 68 -12.20 2.03 -0.61
N PRO A 69 -13.46 2.40 -0.93
CA PRO A 69 -14.62 1.54 -0.69
C PRO A 69 -14.48 0.15 -1.31
N ALA A 70 -13.95 0.05 -2.52
CA ALA A 70 -13.74 -1.20 -3.25
C ALA A 70 -12.28 -1.72 -3.10
N ASP A 71 -11.78 -1.88 -1.87
CA ASP A 71 -10.40 -2.28 -1.58
C ASP A 71 -9.98 -3.58 -2.27
N ARG A 72 -10.85 -4.57 -2.30
CA ARG A 72 -10.59 -5.86 -2.98
C ARG A 72 -10.38 -5.69 -4.49
N GLN A 73 -11.06 -4.72 -5.10
CA GLN A 73 -10.83 -4.40 -6.52
C GLN A 73 -9.49 -3.68 -6.70
N ALA A 74 -9.14 -2.74 -5.81
CA ALA A 74 -7.83 -2.10 -5.80
C ALA A 74 -6.70 -3.13 -5.65
N MET A 75 -6.83 -4.09 -4.72
CA MET A 75 -5.86 -5.17 -4.53
C MET A 75 -5.70 -6.04 -5.80
N LYS A 76 -6.79 -6.33 -6.53
CA LYS A 76 -6.73 -7.04 -7.82
C LYS A 76 -6.00 -6.24 -8.89
N GLU A 77 -6.25 -4.95 -8.97
CA GLU A 77 -5.57 -4.06 -9.91
C GLU A 77 -4.07 -3.95 -9.60
N ILE A 78 -3.69 -3.85 -8.30
CA ILE A 78 -2.29 -3.91 -7.87
C ILE A 78 -1.64 -5.23 -8.34
N ALA A 79 -2.32 -6.36 -8.15
CA ALA A 79 -1.82 -7.66 -8.63
C ALA A 79 -1.68 -7.68 -10.15
N ARG A 80 -2.64 -7.10 -10.90
CA ARG A 80 -2.64 -7.09 -12.37
C ARG A 80 -1.46 -6.33 -12.94
N VAL A 81 -1.14 -5.14 -12.41
CA VAL A 81 -0.06 -4.28 -12.92
C VAL A 81 1.33 -4.77 -12.56
N LEU A 82 1.46 -5.65 -11.56
CA LEU A 82 2.74 -6.29 -11.22
C LEU A 82 3.13 -7.33 -12.30
N ARG A 83 4.40 -7.43 -12.61
CA ARG A 83 4.98 -8.53 -13.39
C ARG A 83 4.90 -9.85 -12.63
N PRO A 84 4.90 -11.01 -13.31
CA PRO A 84 5.11 -12.30 -12.64
C PRO A 84 6.37 -12.25 -11.76
N GLY A 85 6.22 -12.59 -10.47
CA GLY A 85 7.28 -12.48 -9.46
C GLY A 85 7.50 -11.09 -8.88
N GLY A 86 6.79 -10.07 -9.36
CA GLY A 86 6.79 -8.73 -8.79
C GLY A 86 6.18 -8.68 -7.38
N VAL A 87 6.43 -7.61 -6.65
CA VAL A 87 6.07 -7.48 -5.23
C VAL A 87 5.35 -6.17 -4.96
N ALA A 88 4.20 -6.24 -4.27
CA ALA A 88 3.62 -5.07 -3.61
C ALA A 88 4.03 -5.04 -2.14
N TYR A 89 4.35 -3.85 -1.64
CA TYR A 89 4.44 -3.55 -0.22
C TYR A 89 3.21 -2.72 0.14
N ILE A 90 2.36 -3.31 0.98
CA ILE A 90 1.08 -2.73 1.38
C ILE A 90 1.12 -2.49 2.88
N GLN A 91 0.74 -1.29 3.31
CA GLN A 91 0.58 -0.94 4.71
C GLN A 91 -0.78 -0.26 4.89
N VAL A 92 -1.47 -0.61 5.97
CA VAL A 92 -2.75 -0.03 6.36
C VAL A 92 -2.80 0.09 7.89
N PRO A 93 -3.60 0.98 8.47
CA PRO A 93 -3.89 0.94 9.89
C PRO A 93 -4.51 -0.40 10.27
N LEU A 94 -3.90 -1.09 11.22
CA LEU A 94 -4.32 -2.41 11.69
C LEU A 94 -4.74 -2.35 13.15
N ASN A 95 -5.89 -2.92 13.48
CA ASN A 95 -6.32 -3.14 14.85
C ASN A 95 -6.37 -4.65 15.15
N ASP A 96 -5.33 -5.17 15.78
CA ASP A 96 -5.19 -6.59 16.14
C ASP A 96 -6.25 -7.07 17.16
N ALA A 97 -6.97 -6.16 17.82
CA ALA A 97 -8.04 -6.52 18.75
C ALA A 97 -9.37 -6.84 18.05
N LEU A 98 -9.50 -6.53 16.77
CA LEU A 98 -10.69 -6.89 15.99
C LEU A 98 -10.62 -8.36 15.57
N ALA A 99 -11.78 -9.02 15.52
CA ALA A 99 -11.89 -10.37 14.96
C ALA A 99 -11.77 -10.33 13.42
N GLU A 100 -12.31 -9.28 12.81
CA GLU A 100 -12.29 -9.01 11.37
C GLU A 100 -12.33 -7.51 11.12
N THR A 101 -12.07 -7.10 9.90
CA THR A 101 -12.14 -5.69 9.47
C THR A 101 -13.50 -5.09 9.77
N ASP A 102 -13.50 -3.96 10.48
CA ASP A 102 -14.69 -3.17 10.74
C ASP A 102 -14.95 -2.22 9.57
N GLU A 103 -16.00 -2.48 8.80
CA GLU A 103 -16.42 -1.65 7.66
C GLU A 103 -17.94 -1.57 7.58
N ASP A 104 -18.44 -0.38 7.29
CA ASP A 104 -19.87 -0.14 7.16
C ASP A 104 -20.13 1.00 6.17
N PRO A 105 -20.62 0.70 4.95
CA PRO A 105 -20.88 1.71 3.94
C PRO A 105 -21.92 2.75 4.33
N SER A 106 -22.76 2.48 5.34
CA SER A 106 -23.76 3.43 5.83
C SER A 106 -23.16 4.55 6.68
N VAL A 107 -21.95 4.37 7.20
CA VAL A 107 -21.21 5.39 7.97
C VAL A 107 -20.63 6.41 6.99
N THR A 108 -21.31 7.53 6.83
CA THR A 108 -20.92 8.63 5.92
C THR A 108 -20.51 9.90 6.65
N ASP A 109 -20.91 10.06 7.92
CA ASP A 109 -20.54 11.21 8.75
C ASP A 109 -19.03 11.18 9.10
N PRO A 110 -18.28 12.28 8.84
CA PRO A 110 -16.83 12.33 9.09
C PRO A 110 -16.43 12.10 10.55
N HIS A 111 -17.21 12.63 11.53
CA HIS A 111 -16.91 12.44 12.94
C HIS A 111 -17.16 11.01 13.39
N GLU A 112 -18.19 10.36 12.83
CA GLU A 112 -18.46 8.95 13.10
C GLU A 112 -17.36 8.06 12.47
N ARG A 113 -16.86 8.38 11.28
CA ARG A 113 -15.71 7.70 10.67
C ARG A 113 -14.45 7.84 11.52
N GLU A 114 -14.13 9.06 11.95
CA GLU A 114 -12.99 9.31 12.83
C GLU A 114 -13.08 8.50 14.13
N ARG A 115 -14.26 8.48 14.76
CA ARG A 115 -14.49 7.73 15.99
C ARG A 115 -14.38 6.22 15.81
N ARG A 116 -14.86 5.67 14.68
CA ARG A 116 -14.96 4.23 14.41
C ARG A 116 -13.74 3.69 13.69
N PHE A 117 -13.23 4.43 12.71
CA PHE A 117 -12.16 3.99 11.81
C PHE A 117 -10.84 4.74 12.00
N GLY A 118 -10.77 5.68 12.93
CA GLY A 118 -9.55 6.38 13.31
C GLY A 118 -9.24 7.66 12.54
N GLN A 119 -9.95 7.94 11.41
CA GLN A 119 -9.79 9.16 10.62
C GLN A 119 -11.10 9.51 9.91
N PHE A 120 -11.34 10.81 9.66
CA PHE A 120 -12.60 11.34 9.12
C PHE A 120 -12.97 10.84 7.71
N ASP A 121 -12.01 10.40 6.94
CA ASP A 121 -12.17 9.91 5.56
C ASP A 121 -11.86 8.40 5.40
N HIS A 122 -11.52 7.70 6.48
CA HIS A 122 -11.46 6.25 6.47
C HIS A 122 -12.85 5.65 6.29
N VAL A 123 -12.94 4.59 5.51
CA VAL A 123 -14.19 3.83 5.31
C VAL A 123 -14.16 2.48 6.00
N ARG A 124 -13.01 2.15 6.63
CA ARG A 124 -12.81 0.95 7.46
C ARG A 124 -11.64 1.09 8.41
N MET A 125 -11.66 0.21 9.44
CA MET A 125 -10.50 -0.15 10.25
C MET A 125 -10.17 -1.62 9.97
N TYR A 126 -8.97 -1.89 9.46
CA TYR A 126 -8.57 -3.26 9.16
C TYR A 126 -8.36 -4.08 10.43
N GLY A 127 -8.86 -5.32 10.39
CA GLY A 127 -8.54 -6.40 11.32
C GLY A 127 -7.53 -7.37 10.70
N PRO A 128 -7.19 -8.47 11.42
CA PRO A 128 -6.23 -9.49 10.95
C PRO A 128 -6.61 -10.15 9.63
N ASP A 129 -7.89 -10.13 9.25
CA ASP A 129 -8.41 -10.68 7.99
C ASP A 129 -7.91 -9.94 6.73
N ILE A 130 -7.20 -8.81 6.86
CA ILE A 130 -6.53 -8.13 5.74
C ILE A 130 -5.60 -9.10 4.99
N GLU A 131 -4.93 -9.99 5.71
CA GLU A 131 -4.04 -10.98 5.11
C GLU A 131 -4.80 -11.94 4.19
N ASP A 132 -5.98 -12.39 4.59
CA ASP A 132 -6.83 -13.24 3.76
C ASP A 132 -7.45 -12.45 2.58
N ARG A 133 -7.78 -11.17 2.76
CA ARG A 133 -8.23 -10.30 1.67
C ARG A 133 -7.15 -10.22 0.58
N LEU A 134 -5.90 -10.02 0.97
CA LEU A 134 -4.75 -9.97 0.06
C LEU A 134 -4.51 -11.34 -0.62
N ARG A 135 -4.51 -12.45 0.13
CA ARG A 135 -4.36 -13.81 -0.41
C ARG A 135 -5.44 -14.16 -1.44
N ASN A 136 -6.68 -13.75 -1.17
CA ASN A 136 -7.82 -13.99 -2.06
C ASN A 136 -7.75 -13.25 -3.40
N THR A 137 -6.81 -12.32 -3.56
CA THR A 137 -6.50 -11.69 -4.86
C THR A 137 -5.38 -12.39 -5.63
N GLY A 138 -4.85 -13.50 -5.10
CA GLY A 138 -3.82 -14.30 -5.73
C GLY A 138 -2.39 -14.02 -5.27
N PHE A 139 -2.20 -13.16 -4.28
CA PHE A 139 -0.89 -12.89 -3.70
C PHE A 139 -0.39 -14.01 -2.78
N LYS A 140 0.91 -14.28 -2.85
CA LYS A 140 1.61 -14.92 -1.74
C LYS A 140 1.99 -13.82 -0.73
N VAL A 141 1.36 -13.86 0.44
CA VAL A 141 1.47 -12.79 1.46
C VAL A 141 2.44 -13.19 2.57
N THR A 142 3.28 -12.26 2.97
CA THR A 142 4.18 -12.37 4.12
C THR A 142 4.08 -11.08 4.94
N ALA A 143 3.73 -11.20 6.22
CA ALA A 143 3.80 -10.09 7.15
C ALA A 143 5.26 -9.79 7.50
N VAL A 144 5.67 -8.54 7.39
CA VAL A 144 7.01 -8.06 7.74
C VAL A 144 6.84 -6.98 8.80
N ARG A 145 7.50 -7.16 9.94
CA ARG A 145 7.60 -6.11 10.96
C ARG A 145 8.95 -5.42 10.83
N PRO A 146 9.00 -4.07 10.80
CA PRO A 146 10.24 -3.31 10.67
C PRO A 146 11.31 -3.72 11.68
N ALA A 147 10.95 -3.96 12.94
CA ALA A 147 11.88 -4.40 13.98
C ALA A 147 12.63 -5.69 13.61
N SER A 148 12.01 -6.60 12.86
CA SER A 148 12.64 -7.85 12.40
C SER A 148 13.68 -7.63 11.29
N VAL A 149 13.65 -6.47 10.63
CA VAL A 149 14.55 -6.13 9.51
C VAL A 149 15.70 -5.25 9.96
N VAL A 150 15.41 -4.19 10.72
CA VAL A 150 16.42 -3.19 11.12
C VAL A 150 16.89 -3.33 12.56
N GLY A 151 16.16 -4.09 13.39
CA GLY A 151 16.44 -4.26 14.82
C GLY A 151 15.95 -3.10 15.70
N GLU A 152 15.76 -3.40 16.99
CA GLU A 152 15.16 -2.45 17.95
C GLU A 152 15.98 -1.16 18.11
N GLY A 153 17.30 -1.24 18.02
CA GLY A 153 18.17 -0.06 18.13
C GLY A 153 17.97 0.96 17.02
N GLU A 154 17.82 0.51 15.78
CA GLU A 154 17.52 1.40 14.64
C GLU A 154 16.08 1.89 14.69
N MET A 155 15.12 1.05 15.12
CA MET A 155 13.74 1.47 15.37
C MET A 155 13.68 2.67 16.32
N ALA A 156 14.33 2.57 17.47
CA ALA A 156 14.40 3.65 18.46
C ALA A 156 15.12 4.89 17.90
N ARG A 157 16.23 4.70 17.18
CA ARG A 157 17.05 5.78 16.62
C ARG A 157 16.28 6.64 15.62
N TYR A 158 15.44 6.02 14.80
CA TYR A 158 14.68 6.69 13.75
C TYR A 158 13.21 6.95 14.10
N GLY A 159 12.78 6.60 15.33
CA GLY A 159 11.39 6.76 15.77
C GLY A 159 10.41 5.96 14.92
N LEU A 160 10.80 4.77 14.46
CA LEU A 160 9.96 3.92 13.63
C LEU A 160 8.95 3.16 14.49
N TRP A 161 7.73 3.04 14.00
CA TRP A 161 6.70 2.18 14.56
C TRP A 161 6.83 0.76 13.99
N ASP A 162 6.48 -0.26 14.80
CA ASP A 162 6.55 -1.67 14.37
C ASP A 162 5.24 -2.11 13.69
N ASP A 163 4.71 -1.25 12.84
CA ASP A 163 3.50 -1.55 12.06
C ASP A 163 3.78 -2.59 10.98
N VAL A 164 2.82 -3.47 10.78
CA VAL A 164 2.96 -4.55 9.79
C VAL A 164 2.99 -3.98 8.37
N ILE A 165 3.98 -4.40 7.60
CA ILE A 165 4.04 -4.21 6.16
C ILE A 165 3.76 -5.55 5.49
N TRP A 166 2.73 -5.62 4.68
CA TRP A 166 2.37 -6.81 3.92
C TRP A 166 3.19 -6.88 2.64
N ARG A 167 4.15 -7.82 2.58
CA ARG A 167 4.87 -8.16 1.36
C ARG A 167 4.04 -9.14 0.55
N CYS A 168 3.48 -8.67 -0.56
CA CYS A 168 2.53 -9.38 -1.43
C CYS A 168 3.22 -9.71 -2.76
N GLN A 169 3.56 -10.98 -2.98
CA GLN A 169 4.22 -11.42 -4.21
C GLN A 169 3.18 -12.00 -5.19
N ARG A 170 3.22 -11.52 -6.45
CA ARG A 170 2.44 -12.07 -7.55
C ARG A 170 2.99 -13.38 -8.06
#